data_e550a47995993afd1f3c106caa004348
#
_entry.id   e550a47995993afd1f3c106caa004348
#
_cell.length_a   1.000
_cell.length_b   1.000
_cell.length_c   1.000
_cell.angle_alpha   90.00
_cell.angle_beta   90.00
_cell.angle_gamma   90.00
#
_symmetry.space_group_name_H-M   'P 1'
#
loop_
_entity.id
_entity.type
_entity.pdbx_description
1 polymer ?
#
loop_
_entity_poly.entity_id
_entity_poly.type
_entity_poly.pdbx_seq_one_letter_code
_entity_poly.pdbx_strand_id
1 'polypeptide(L)'
;RVVRPMGEAASTSEVRPLVHSLNRLFALVNAQAEGQRRFVADAAHQLRTPLAGLQAQVEAWALMARASVPAPLSLNFDKKHPLAQQQKAQGAIVLGVDEIEKLRNATRRTSQLAHQLLALSRADARSLDAQPSQRVDLKDLCESLLETFLDAATGKGLDLGLDVQSVRVTGHGWLLRELLSNLVDNAIKYTPAGGVITIRCGVRRNAMNPPRVFLQVEDDGPGVPDAERGRVTQRFYRVPGTVGEGTGLGLAIADEIARVHHAALTLGTGSQGRGLVVAVVFPPEP
;
A
#
# COMPACT_ATOMS: atom_id res chain seq x y z
N ARG A 1 -22.11 16.21 -7.79
CA ARG A 1 -22.48 17.46 -8.51
C ARG A 1 -21.25 18.34 -8.53
N VAL A 2 -20.82 18.80 -9.71
CA VAL A 2 -19.73 19.76 -9.87
C VAL A 2 -20.25 21.14 -9.49
N VAL A 3 -19.56 21.81 -8.59
CA VAL A 3 -19.91 23.18 -8.19
C VAL A 3 -19.43 24.13 -9.29
N ARG A 4 -20.34 24.90 -9.86
CA ARG A 4 -20.02 25.84 -10.97
C ARG A 4 -19.42 27.14 -10.41
N PRO A 5 -18.40 27.71 -11.05
CA PRO A 5 -17.85 28.98 -10.65
C PRO A 5 -18.89 30.10 -10.85
N MET A 6 -18.84 31.08 -9.96
CA MET A 6 -19.70 32.28 -10.07
C MET A 6 -19.12 33.25 -11.12
N GLY A 7 -19.99 33.81 -11.95
CA GLY A 7 -19.57 34.77 -12.98
C GLY A 7 -19.00 36.04 -12.38
N GLU A 8 -17.79 36.43 -12.75
CA GLU A 8 -17.11 37.65 -12.26
C GLU A 8 -17.62 38.93 -12.93
N ALA A 9 -18.34 38.81 -14.04
CA ALA A 9 -18.72 39.94 -14.88
C ALA A 9 -19.82 40.85 -14.30
N ALA A 10 -20.52 40.43 -13.24
CA ALA A 10 -21.66 41.17 -12.67
C ALA A 10 -21.41 41.70 -11.26
N SER A 11 -20.20 41.58 -10.69
CA SER A 11 -19.94 42.00 -9.33
C SER A 11 -19.27 43.39 -9.26
N THR A 12 -19.78 44.21 -8.33
CA THR A 12 -19.17 45.48 -7.97
C THR A 12 -17.74 45.27 -7.46
N SER A 13 -16.88 46.30 -7.57
CA SER A 13 -15.44 46.18 -7.22
C SER A 13 -15.19 45.69 -5.81
N GLU A 14 -16.09 45.88 -4.87
CA GLU A 14 -16.02 45.43 -3.48
C GLU A 14 -16.30 43.94 -3.30
N VAL A 15 -17.04 43.29 -4.22
CA VAL A 15 -17.43 41.88 -4.13
C VAL A 15 -16.48 40.97 -4.91
N ARG A 16 -15.64 41.51 -5.83
CA ARG A 16 -14.68 40.75 -6.63
C ARG A 16 -13.73 39.87 -5.80
N PRO A 17 -13.11 40.37 -4.70
CA PRO A 17 -12.21 39.54 -3.90
C PRO A 17 -12.93 38.33 -3.27
N LEU A 18 -14.20 38.52 -2.86
CA LEU A 18 -15.01 37.46 -2.30
C LEU A 18 -15.37 36.41 -3.34
N VAL A 19 -15.78 36.82 -4.55
CA VAL A 19 -16.09 35.92 -5.67
C VAL A 19 -14.86 35.14 -6.08
N HIS A 20 -13.70 35.78 -6.13
CA HIS A 20 -12.42 35.12 -6.45
C HIS A 20 -12.04 34.07 -5.39
N SER A 21 -12.20 34.37 -4.11
CA SER A 21 -11.95 33.44 -3.01
C SER A 21 -12.94 32.26 -3.03
N LEU A 22 -14.22 32.50 -3.32
CA LEU A 22 -15.23 31.44 -3.50
C LEU A 22 -14.94 30.56 -4.71
N ASN A 23 -14.58 31.14 -5.85
CA ASN A 23 -14.23 30.38 -7.05
C ASN A 23 -12.98 29.51 -6.82
N ARG A 24 -11.98 30.02 -6.08
CA ARG A 24 -10.83 29.23 -5.65
C ARG A 24 -11.20 28.08 -4.74
N LEU A 25 -12.13 28.30 -3.79
CA LEU A 25 -12.67 27.26 -2.92
C LEU A 25 -13.42 26.20 -3.73
N PHE A 26 -14.26 26.62 -4.67
CA PHE A 26 -14.99 25.71 -5.57
C PHE A 26 -14.04 24.87 -6.44
N ALA A 27 -12.98 25.49 -6.97
CA ALA A 27 -11.97 24.77 -7.72
C ALA A 27 -11.26 23.70 -6.87
N LEU A 28 -10.92 24.01 -5.62
CA LEU A 28 -10.33 23.05 -4.67
C LEU A 28 -11.30 21.91 -4.34
N VAL A 29 -12.57 22.22 -4.06
CA VAL A 29 -13.59 21.20 -3.76
C VAL A 29 -13.85 20.29 -4.96
N ASN A 30 -13.93 20.86 -6.16
CA ASN A 30 -14.12 20.07 -7.39
C ASN A 30 -12.90 19.18 -7.67
N ALA A 31 -11.68 19.71 -7.54
CA ALA A 31 -10.44 18.93 -7.73
C ALA A 31 -10.35 17.78 -6.74
N GLN A 32 -10.73 18.00 -5.46
CA GLN A 32 -10.78 16.97 -4.44
C GLN A 32 -11.84 15.90 -4.78
N ALA A 33 -13.04 16.31 -5.19
CA ALA A 33 -14.12 15.40 -5.55
C ALA A 33 -13.76 14.54 -6.79
N GLU A 34 -13.08 15.12 -7.77
CA GLU A 34 -12.57 14.37 -8.94
C GLU A 34 -11.44 13.41 -8.58
N GLY A 35 -10.54 13.82 -7.68
CA GLY A 35 -9.50 12.94 -7.14
C GLY A 35 -10.10 11.72 -6.44
N GLN A 36 -11.11 11.95 -5.60
CA GLN A 36 -11.81 10.88 -4.89
C GLN A 36 -12.58 9.94 -5.84
N ARG A 37 -13.24 10.47 -6.87
CA ARG A 37 -13.94 9.64 -7.87
C ARG A 37 -12.97 8.77 -8.67
N ARG A 38 -11.83 9.35 -9.11
CA ARG A 38 -10.78 8.59 -9.79
C ARG A 38 -10.23 7.50 -8.89
N PHE A 39 -9.95 7.82 -7.64
CA PHE A 39 -9.48 6.84 -6.66
C PHE A 39 -10.46 5.66 -6.49
N VAL A 40 -11.76 5.92 -6.33
CA VAL A 40 -12.78 4.86 -6.19
C VAL A 40 -12.88 4.01 -7.46
N ALA A 41 -12.82 4.63 -8.64
CA ALA A 41 -12.86 3.91 -9.91
C ALA A 41 -11.64 3.01 -10.11
N ASP A 42 -10.43 3.54 -9.82
CA ASP A 42 -9.18 2.81 -9.93
C ASP A 42 -9.10 1.67 -8.91
N ALA A 43 -9.52 1.94 -7.66
CA ALA A 43 -9.61 0.95 -6.61
C ALA A 43 -10.55 -0.21 -6.99
N ALA A 44 -11.74 0.10 -7.51
CA ALA A 44 -12.70 -0.90 -7.96
C ALA A 44 -12.12 -1.75 -9.11
N HIS A 45 -11.39 -1.13 -10.03
CA HIS A 45 -10.73 -1.85 -11.14
C HIS A 45 -9.62 -2.78 -10.62
N GLN A 46 -8.77 -2.28 -9.72
CA GLN A 46 -7.66 -3.05 -9.14
C GLN A 46 -8.12 -4.20 -8.21
N LEU A 47 -9.27 -4.05 -7.54
CA LEU A 47 -9.87 -5.14 -6.77
C LEU A 47 -10.55 -6.18 -7.65
N ARG A 48 -11.15 -5.79 -8.77
CA ARG A 48 -11.86 -6.72 -9.66
C ARG A 48 -10.95 -7.81 -10.21
N THR A 49 -9.73 -7.46 -10.61
CA THR A 49 -8.77 -8.41 -11.22
C THR A 49 -8.40 -9.57 -10.28
N PRO A 50 -7.90 -9.35 -9.04
CA PRO A 50 -7.57 -10.45 -8.14
C PRO A 50 -8.81 -11.22 -7.67
N LEU A 51 -9.96 -10.54 -7.48
CA LEU A 51 -11.21 -11.20 -7.12
C LEU A 51 -11.72 -12.11 -8.23
N ALA A 52 -11.66 -11.67 -9.48
CA ALA A 52 -12.02 -12.51 -10.63
C ALA A 52 -11.09 -13.74 -10.76
N GLY A 53 -9.79 -13.56 -10.49
CA GLY A 53 -8.84 -14.67 -10.44
C GLY A 53 -9.16 -15.69 -9.33
N LEU A 54 -9.47 -15.20 -8.13
CA LEU A 54 -9.91 -16.05 -7.01
C LEU A 54 -11.22 -16.79 -7.34
N GLN A 55 -12.18 -16.09 -7.90
CA GLN A 55 -13.47 -16.66 -8.27
C GLN A 55 -13.30 -17.76 -9.34
N ALA A 56 -12.53 -17.50 -10.40
CA ALA A 56 -12.25 -18.48 -11.44
C ALA A 56 -11.57 -19.75 -10.88
N GLN A 57 -10.66 -19.58 -9.91
CA GLN A 57 -9.98 -20.69 -9.25
C GLN A 57 -10.93 -21.53 -8.39
N VAL A 58 -11.80 -20.89 -7.63
CA VAL A 58 -12.83 -21.57 -6.82
C VAL A 58 -13.85 -22.28 -7.72
N GLU A 59 -14.26 -21.66 -8.83
CA GLU A 59 -15.17 -22.27 -9.81
C GLU A 59 -14.54 -23.50 -10.49
N ALA A 60 -13.25 -23.42 -10.87
CA ALA A 60 -12.51 -24.54 -11.43
C ALA A 60 -12.48 -25.73 -10.44
N TRP A 61 -12.22 -25.48 -9.17
CA TRP A 61 -12.24 -26.52 -8.15
C TRP A 61 -13.64 -27.08 -7.92
N ALA A 62 -14.68 -26.24 -7.92
CA ALA A 62 -16.06 -26.70 -7.82
C ALA A 62 -16.48 -27.60 -8.99
N LEU A 63 -15.98 -27.29 -10.20
CA LEU A 63 -16.19 -28.14 -11.38
C LEU A 63 -15.44 -29.48 -11.27
N MET A 64 -14.18 -29.47 -10.81
CA MET A 64 -13.40 -30.68 -10.56
C MET A 64 -14.07 -31.57 -9.49
N ALA A 65 -14.57 -30.97 -8.41
CA ALA A 65 -15.31 -31.70 -7.39
C ALA A 65 -16.56 -32.40 -7.95
N ARG A 66 -17.28 -31.72 -8.82
CA ARG A 66 -18.48 -32.29 -9.48
C ARG A 66 -18.14 -33.41 -10.48
N ALA A 67 -17.02 -33.23 -11.22
CA ALA A 67 -16.55 -34.22 -12.18
C ALA A 67 -15.97 -35.49 -11.51
N SER A 68 -15.46 -35.36 -10.27
CA SER A 68 -14.90 -36.45 -9.49
C SER A 68 -15.94 -37.30 -8.78
N VAL A 69 -17.22 -36.93 -8.86
CA VAL A 69 -18.32 -37.81 -8.43
C VAL A 69 -18.51 -38.89 -9.48
N PRO A 70 -18.13 -40.16 -9.24
CA PRO A 70 -18.40 -41.22 -10.22
C PRO A 70 -19.92 -41.30 -10.45
N ALA A 71 -20.32 -41.33 -11.73
CA ALA A 71 -21.70 -41.66 -12.07
C ALA A 71 -22.09 -42.91 -11.30
N PRO A 72 -23.30 -42.97 -10.68
CA PRO A 72 -23.70 -44.16 -9.97
C PRO A 72 -23.65 -45.31 -10.96
N LEU A 73 -22.67 -46.21 -10.78
CA LEU A 73 -22.67 -47.49 -11.46
C LEU A 73 -24.02 -48.12 -11.12
N SER A 74 -24.88 -48.25 -12.11
CA SER A 74 -26.15 -48.94 -12.02
C SER A 74 -25.88 -50.47 -11.89
N LEU A 75 -25.24 -50.85 -10.82
CA LEU A 75 -25.22 -52.22 -10.34
C LEU A 75 -26.51 -52.38 -9.54
N ASN A 76 -27.41 -53.24 -10.07
CA ASN A 76 -28.61 -53.70 -9.42
C ASN A 76 -28.22 -54.44 -8.11
N PHE A 77 -27.99 -53.67 -7.05
CA PHE A 77 -27.87 -54.21 -5.70
C PHE A 77 -29.22 -54.14 -5.02
N ASP A 78 -29.64 -55.30 -4.51
CA ASP A 78 -30.86 -55.52 -3.75
C ASP A 78 -30.96 -54.50 -2.61
N LYS A 79 -32.10 -53.83 -2.46
CA LYS A 79 -32.37 -52.69 -1.56
C LYS A 79 -32.25 -53.02 -0.05
N LYS A 80 -31.70 -54.15 0.32
CA LYS A 80 -31.63 -54.65 1.71
C LYS A 80 -30.22 -54.73 2.30
N HIS A 81 -29.17 -54.24 1.63
CA HIS A 81 -27.84 -54.33 2.19
C HIS A 81 -27.55 -53.14 3.10
N PRO A 82 -27.11 -53.32 4.38
CA PRO A 82 -26.87 -52.24 5.35
C PRO A 82 -25.77 -51.25 4.96
N LEU A 83 -24.93 -51.62 3.99
CA LEU A 83 -23.83 -50.75 3.48
C LEU A 83 -24.29 -49.70 2.45
N ALA A 84 -25.55 -49.76 1.97
CA ALA A 84 -26.08 -48.79 1.00
C ALA A 84 -26.43 -47.43 1.60
N GLN A 85 -26.39 -47.27 2.92
CA GLN A 85 -26.74 -46.03 3.62
C GLN A 85 -25.53 -45.15 3.98
N GLN A 86 -24.31 -45.60 3.76
CA GLN A 86 -23.11 -44.86 4.20
C GLN A 86 -22.28 -44.19 3.09
N GLN A 87 -22.67 -44.30 1.82
CA GLN A 87 -21.99 -43.63 0.71
C GLN A 87 -22.79 -42.46 0.15
N LYS A 88 -23.04 -41.45 0.97
CA LYS A 88 -22.99 -40.09 0.44
C LYS A 88 -21.52 -39.81 0.25
N ALA A 89 -20.97 -40.18 -0.90
CA ALA A 89 -19.64 -39.74 -1.31
C ALA A 89 -19.68 -38.21 -1.41
N GLN A 90 -19.29 -37.54 -0.35
CA GLN A 90 -18.92 -36.14 -0.40
C GLN A 90 -17.71 -36.10 -1.32
N GLY A 91 -17.86 -35.45 -2.50
CA GLY A 91 -16.75 -35.26 -3.42
C GLY A 91 -15.61 -34.60 -2.68
N ALA A 92 -14.55 -35.32 -2.41
CA ALA A 92 -13.34 -34.77 -1.82
C ALA A 92 -12.47 -34.17 -2.96
N ILE A 93 -12.10 -32.93 -2.82
CA ILE A 93 -11.08 -32.27 -3.71
C ILE A 93 -9.75 -32.49 -3.02
N VAL A 94 -8.77 -33.06 -3.70
CA VAL A 94 -7.38 -33.08 -3.28
C VAL A 94 -6.72 -31.89 -3.96
N LEU A 95 -6.44 -30.83 -3.20
CA LEU A 95 -5.70 -29.69 -3.68
C LEU A 95 -4.20 -29.96 -3.51
N GLY A 96 -3.43 -29.76 -4.56
CA GLY A 96 -1.98 -29.77 -4.49
C GLY A 96 -1.45 -28.60 -3.66
N VAL A 97 -0.24 -28.74 -3.11
CA VAL A 97 0.43 -27.68 -2.32
C VAL A 97 0.52 -26.39 -3.13
N ASP A 98 0.85 -26.50 -4.41
CA ASP A 98 0.97 -25.36 -5.34
C ASP A 98 -0.35 -24.59 -5.52
N GLU A 99 -1.49 -25.30 -5.52
CA GLU A 99 -2.81 -24.70 -5.65
C GLU A 99 -3.22 -23.94 -4.38
N ILE A 100 -2.90 -24.52 -3.22
CA ILE A 100 -3.10 -23.86 -1.92
C ILE A 100 -2.22 -22.62 -1.82
N GLU A 101 -0.97 -22.68 -2.27
CA GLU A 101 -0.07 -21.53 -2.26
C GLU A 101 -0.53 -20.43 -3.21
N LYS A 102 -1.02 -20.74 -4.39
CA LYS A 102 -1.61 -19.76 -5.31
C LYS A 102 -2.80 -19.04 -4.67
N LEU A 103 -3.70 -19.79 -4.02
CA LEU A 103 -4.85 -19.21 -3.32
C LEU A 103 -4.40 -18.31 -2.18
N ARG A 104 -3.47 -18.79 -1.36
CA ARG A 104 -2.91 -18.00 -0.24
C ARG A 104 -2.30 -16.69 -0.73
N ASN A 105 -1.53 -16.75 -1.80
CA ASN A 105 -0.88 -15.57 -2.38
C ASN A 105 -1.92 -14.60 -2.98
N ALA A 106 -2.92 -15.08 -3.70
CA ALA A 106 -4.00 -14.25 -4.24
C ALA A 106 -4.82 -13.57 -3.13
N THR A 107 -5.15 -14.32 -2.06
CA THR A 107 -5.86 -13.78 -0.89
C THR A 107 -5.03 -12.71 -0.17
N ARG A 108 -3.73 -12.99 0.05
CA ARG A 108 -2.81 -12.03 0.69
C ARG A 108 -2.72 -10.73 -0.12
N ARG A 109 -2.62 -10.80 -1.44
CA ARG A 109 -2.59 -9.63 -2.34
C ARG A 109 -3.88 -8.82 -2.25
N THR A 110 -5.04 -9.49 -2.28
CA THR A 110 -6.34 -8.81 -2.17
C THR A 110 -6.49 -8.10 -0.82
N SER A 111 -6.11 -8.76 0.28
CA SER A 111 -6.08 -8.16 1.61
C SER A 111 -5.13 -6.96 1.69
N GLN A 112 -3.93 -7.08 1.16
CA GLN A 112 -2.96 -5.98 1.15
C GLN A 112 -3.49 -4.78 0.36
N LEU A 113 -4.10 -5.01 -0.80
CA LEU A 113 -4.73 -3.95 -1.59
C LEU A 113 -5.87 -3.28 -0.81
N ALA A 114 -6.73 -4.05 -0.16
CA ALA A 114 -7.82 -3.53 0.65
C ALA A 114 -7.30 -2.67 1.82
N HIS A 115 -6.25 -3.12 2.53
CA HIS A 115 -5.61 -2.35 3.60
C HIS A 115 -5.00 -1.06 3.06
N GLN A 116 -4.31 -1.10 1.93
CA GLN A 116 -3.73 0.08 1.28
C GLN A 116 -4.80 1.11 0.89
N LEU A 117 -5.94 0.66 0.35
CA LEU A 117 -7.05 1.53 0.00
C LEU A 117 -7.70 2.16 1.26
N LEU A 118 -7.84 1.39 2.34
CA LEU A 118 -8.34 1.89 3.61
C LEU A 118 -7.37 2.89 4.25
N ALA A 119 -6.07 2.65 4.20
CA ALA A 119 -5.05 3.58 4.71
C ALA A 119 -5.11 4.92 3.96
N LEU A 120 -5.23 4.87 2.63
CA LEU A 120 -5.37 6.06 1.80
C LEU A 120 -6.67 6.84 2.09
N SER A 121 -7.78 6.11 2.29
CA SER A 121 -9.08 6.70 2.65
C SER A 121 -9.06 7.35 4.04
N ARG A 122 -8.31 6.78 4.98
CA ARG A 122 -8.18 7.32 6.35
C ARG A 122 -7.18 8.46 6.45
N ALA A 123 -6.19 8.51 5.58
CA ALA A 123 -5.25 9.63 5.48
C ALA A 123 -5.91 10.91 4.91
N ASP A 124 -7.12 10.82 4.34
CA ASP A 124 -7.91 12.01 4.01
C ASP A 124 -8.19 12.81 5.29
N ALA A 125 -7.74 14.07 5.34
CA ALA A 125 -7.65 14.95 6.52
C ALA A 125 -8.92 15.05 7.39
N ARG A 126 -10.10 14.78 6.83
CA ARG A 126 -11.39 14.80 7.57
C ARG A 126 -11.59 13.64 8.53
N SER A 127 -10.87 12.53 8.36
CA SER A 127 -10.95 11.38 9.27
C SER A 127 -9.97 11.48 10.45
N LEU A 128 -9.01 12.39 10.37
CA LEU A 128 -7.93 12.55 11.36
C LEU A 128 -8.31 13.49 12.51
N ASP A 129 -9.23 14.43 12.28
CA ASP A 129 -9.72 15.36 13.32
C ASP A 129 -10.34 14.64 14.53
N ALA A 130 -10.72 13.36 14.38
CA ALA A 130 -11.31 12.54 15.44
C ALA A 130 -10.29 11.76 16.29
N GLN A 131 -9.01 11.70 15.87
CA GLN A 131 -7.98 10.96 16.62
C GLN A 131 -6.85 11.90 17.04
N PRO A 132 -6.54 12.02 18.34
CA PRO A 132 -5.47 12.88 18.80
C PRO A 132 -4.12 12.41 18.31
N SER A 133 -3.30 13.33 17.79
CA SER A 133 -1.90 13.08 17.53
C SER A 133 -1.15 12.83 18.84
N GLN A 134 -0.16 11.94 18.82
CA GLN A 134 0.64 11.57 20.00
C GLN A 134 2.13 11.68 19.69
N ARG A 135 2.97 11.71 20.72
CA ARG A 135 4.41 11.63 20.52
C ARG A 135 4.81 10.19 20.21
N VAL A 136 5.37 9.97 19.04
CA VAL A 136 5.81 8.66 18.53
C VAL A 136 7.34 8.62 18.55
N ASP A 137 7.93 7.63 19.20
CA ASP A 137 9.36 7.36 19.10
C ASP A 137 9.63 6.58 17.81
N LEU A 138 10.42 7.17 16.90
CA LEU A 138 10.71 6.54 15.61
C LEU A 138 11.66 5.35 15.74
N LYS A 139 12.50 5.31 16.77
CA LYS A 139 13.36 4.15 17.03
C LYS A 139 12.53 2.91 17.35
N ASP A 140 11.60 3.02 18.30
CA ASP A 140 10.72 1.92 18.69
C ASP A 140 9.89 1.43 17.49
N LEU A 141 9.45 2.37 16.64
CA LEU A 141 8.73 2.06 15.43
C LEU A 141 9.59 1.26 14.44
N CYS A 142 10.84 1.67 14.21
CA CYS A 142 11.77 0.98 13.31
C CYS A 142 12.10 -0.42 13.84
N GLU A 143 12.37 -0.58 15.13
CA GLU A 143 12.68 -1.86 15.76
C GLU A 143 11.50 -2.84 15.62
N SER A 144 10.28 -2.40 15.93
CA SER A 144 9.07 -3.23 15.78
C SER A 144 8.80 -3.66 14.33
N LEU A 145 9.14 -2.82 13.35
CA LEU A 145 8.98 -3.17 11.93
C LEU A 145 10.10 -4.06 11.41
N LEU A 146 11.33 -3.91 11.89
CA LEU A 146 12.40 -4.86 11.61
C LEU A 146 11.96 -6.28 11.96
N GLU A 147 11.45 -6.50 13.18
CA GLU A 147 10.95 -7.81 13.63
C GLU A 147 9.86 -8.34 12.69
N THR A 148 8.95 -7.47 12.25
CA THR A 148 7.84 -7.85 11.36
C THR A 148 8.33 -8.33 9.99
N PHE A 149 9.39 -7.73 9.45
CA PHE A 149 9.89 -8.00 8.09
C PHE A 149 11.11 -8.92 8.03
N LEU A 150 11.67 -9.30 9.18
CA LEU A 150 12.90 -10.09 9.25
C LEU A 150 12.78 -11.44 8.50
N ASP A 151 11.68 -12.15 8.72
CA ASP A 151 11.44 -13.44 8.05
C ASP A 151 11.33 -13.28 6.54
N ALA A 152 10.65 -12.22 6.08
CA ALA A 152 10.49 -11.95 4.65
C ALA A 152 11.82 -11.56 3.99
N ALA A 153 12.64 -10.75 4.66
CA ALA A 153 13.96 -10.37 4.20
C ALA A 153 14.91 -11.58 4.15
N THR A 154 14.96 -12.35 5.25
CA THR A 154 15.77 -13.57 5.35
C THR A 154 15.36 -14.61 4.31
N GLY A 155 14.07 -14.83 4.12
CA GLY A 155 13.54 -15.76 3.10
C GLY A 155 13.93 -15.39 1.67
N LYS A 156 14.23 -14.11 1.41
CA LYS A 156 14.75 -13.61 0.12
C LYS A 156 16.29 -13.49 0.09
N GLY A 157 16.96 -13.79 1.21
CA GLY A 157 18.42 -13.67 1.33
C GLY A 157 18.90 -12.22 1.36
N LEU A 158 18.12 -11.31 1.95
CA LEU A 158 18.45 -9.89 2.09
C LEU A 158 19.04 -9.61 3.48
N ASP A 159 19.99 -8.68 3.55
CA ASP A 159 20.46 -8.10 4.80
C ASP A 159 19.61 -6.88 5.17
N LEU A 160 18.81 -7.00 6.23
CA LEU A 160 17.93 -5.94 6.71
C LEU A 160 18.46 -5.41 8.05
N GLY A 161 18.97 -4.18 8.04
CA GLY A 161 19.61 -3.55 9.18
C GLY A 161 18.98 -2.24 9.62
N LEU A 162 19.34 -1.81 10.84
CA LEU A 162 18.93 -0.54 11.46
C LEU A 162 20.14 0.36 11.74
N ASP A 163 19.94 1.66 11.49
CA ASP A 163 20.82 2.74 11.94
C ASP A 163 19.93 3.85 12.52
N VAL A 164 19.57 3.72 13.79
CA VAL A 164 18.49 4.47 14.42
C VAL A 164 18.95 5.24 15.66
N GLN A 165 18.46 6.47 15.78
CA GLN A 165 18.59 7.30 16.97
C GLN A 165 17.20 7.46 17.61
N SER A 166 17.13 7.50 18.96
CA SER A 166 15.86 7.82 19.64
C SER A 166 15.48 9.27 19.35
N VAL A 167 14.47 9.42 18.50
CA VAL A 167 13.90 10.71 18.11
C VAL A 167 12.39 10.59 18.08
N ARG A 168 11.70 11.66 18.47
CA ARG A 168 10.24 11.68 18.56
C ARG A 168 9.65 12.67 17.58
N VAL A 169 8.47 12.32 17.05
CA VAL A 169 7.64 13.19 16.22
C VAL A 169 6.23 13.19 16.75
N THR A 170 5.54 14.31 16.58
CA THR A 170 4.11 14.40 16.89
C THR A 170 3.30 13.94 15.68
N GLY A 171 2.45 12.92 15.87
CA GLY A 171 1.67 12.39 14.76
C GLY A 171 0.83 11.17 15.15
N HIS A 172 0.32 10.48 14.13
CA HIS A 172 -0.49 9.27 14.28
C HIS A 172 0.39 8.03 14.12
N GLY A 173 0.69 7.33 15.22
CA GLY A 173 1.63 6.20 15.23
C GLY A 173 1.26 5.08 14.25
N TRP A 174 -0.04 4.80 14.07
CA TRP A 174 -0.51 3.79 13.12
C TRP A 174 -0.27 4.19 11.66
N LEU A 175 -0.39 5.50 11.30
CA LEU A 175 -0.05 6.00 9.97
C LEU A 175 1.45 5.96 9.72
N LEU A 176 2.27 6.35 10.69
CA LEU A 176 3.72 6.27 10.57
C LEU A 176 4.20 4.83 10.42
N ARG A 177 3.54 3.88 11.09
CA ARG A 177 3.78 2.43 10.91
C ARG A 177 3.44 2.00 9.48
N GLU A 178 2.30 2.42 8.95
CA GLU A 178 1.87 2.12 7.59
C GLU A 178 2.83 2.71 6.55
N LEU A 179 3.27 3.97 6.75
CA LEU A 179 4.26 4.61 5.90
C LEU A 179 5.55 3.78 5.84
N LEU A 180 6.15 3.49 7.00
CA LEU A 180 7.41 2.76 7.05
C LEU A 180 7.25 1.32 6.51
N SER A 181 6.12 0.67 6.80
CA SER A 181 5.79 -0.65 6.26
C SER A 181 5.77 -0.66 4.73
N ASN A 182 5.15 0.34 4.09
CA ASN A 182 5.14 0.47 2.64
C ASN A 182 6.54 0.70 2.05
N LEU A 183 7.40 1.47 2.74
CA LEU A 183 8.77 1.69 2.30
C LEU A 183 9.62 0.42 2.40
N VAL A 184 9.53 -0.32 3.52
CA VAL A 184 10.27 -1.56 3.73
C VAL A 184 9.80 -2.67 2.80
N ASP A 185 8.48 -2.83 2.61
CA ASP A 185 7.90 -3.81 1.67
C ASP A 185 8.40 -3.54 0.24
N ASN A 186 8.42 -2.28 -0.18
CA ASN A 186 8.98 -1.88 -1.47
C ASN A 186 10.48 -2.23 -1.58
N ALA A 187 11.28 -1.91 -0.57
CA ALA A 187 12.69 -2.24 -0.54
C ALA A 187 12.93 -3.76 -0.66
N ILE A 188 12.24 -4.56 0.17
CA ILE A 188 12.33 -6.03 0.11
C ILE A 188 11.93 -6.55 -1.27
N LYS A 189 10.91 -5.97 -1.87
CA LYS A 189 10.38 -6.40 -3.15
C LYS A 189 11.36 -6.17 -4.29
N TYR A 190 11.94 -4.98 -4.37
CA TYR A 190 12.77 -4.56 -5.51
C TYR A 190 14.26 -4.82 -5.34
N THR A 191 14.75 -5.07 -4.14
CA THR A 191 16.15 -5.45 -3.92
C THR A 191 16.38 -6.91 -4.35
N PRO A 192 17.37 -7.21 -5.19
CA PRO A 192 17.74 -8.58 -5.53
C PRO A 192 18.23 -9.38 -4.31
N ALA A 193 18.18 -10.70 -4.40
CA ALA A 193 18.76 -11.57 -3.37
C ALA A 193 20.26 -11.25 -3.16
N GLY A 194 20.69 -11.26 -1.90
CA GLY A 194 22.04 -10.85 -1.48
C GLY A 194 22.21 -9.35 -1.31
N GLY A 195 21.17 -8.55 -1.53
CA GLY A 195 21.21 -7.10 -1.35
C GLY A 195 21.00 -6.66 0.11
N VAL A 196 21.17 -5.36 0.33
CA VAL A 196 21.16 -4.72 1.64
C VAL A 196 20.07 -3.68 1.71
N ILE A 197 19.30 -3.70 2.81
CA ILE A 197 18.29 -2.70 3.13
C ILE A 197 18.60 -2.11 4.50
N THR A 198 18.62 -0.79 4.61
CA THR A 198 18.88 -0.10 5.88
C THR A 198 17.73 0.87 6.20
N ILE A 199 17.14 0.70 7.38
CA ILE A 199 16.16 1.64 7.94
C ILE A 199 16.91 2.61 8.85
N ARG A 200 16.72 3.91 8.65
CA ARG A 200 17.37 4.95 9.45
C ARG A 200 16.37 5.93 10.02
N CYS A 201 16.58 6.36 11.24
CA CYS A 201 15.93 7.55 11.79
C CYS A 201 16.89 8.33 12.67
N GLY A 202 16.70 9.64 12.72
CA GLY A 202 17.58 10.51 13.49
C GLY A 202 17.31 11.98 13.24
N VAL A 203 18.29 12.82 13.58
CA VAL A 203 18.24 14.25 13.36
C VAL A 203 19.27 14.65 12.30
N ARG A 204 18.79 15.20 11.20
CA ARG A 204 19.65 15.81 10.19
C ARG A 204 19.95 17.26 10.58
N ARG A 205 21.23 17.56 10.79
CA ARG A 205 21.71 18.91 11.07
C ARG A 205 22.34 19.48 9.81
N ASN A 206 21.89 20.64 9.42
CA ASN A 206 22.51 21.42 8.33
C ASN A 206 22.87 22.81 8.89
N ALA A 207 24.04 23.34 8.52
CA ALA A 207 24.53 24.64 9.03
C ALA A 207 23.57 25.81 8.76
N MET A 208 22.72 25.72 7.73
CA MET A 208 21.80 26.78 7.32
C MET A 208 20.34 26.59 7.71
N ASN A 209 19.98 25.42 8.26
CA ASN A 209 18.59 25.09 8.57
C ASN A 209 18.47 24.53 9.97
N PRO A 210 17.32 24.73 10.65
CA PRO A 210 17.08 24.09 11.95
C PRO A 210 17.17 22.57 11.83
N PRO A 211 17.58 21.89 12.91
CA PRO A 211 17.62 20.43 12.96
C PRO A 211 16.26 19.84 12.59
N ARG A 212 16.24 18.83 11.73
CA ARG A 212 15.00 18.16 11.31
C ARG A 212 15.08 16.68 11.59
N VAL A 213 14.02 16.13 12.14
CA VAL A 213 13.87 14.69 12.30
C VAL A 213 13.62 14.06 10.93
N PHE A 214 14.24 12.92 10.68
CA PHE A 214 14.03 12.16 9.45
C PHE A 214 13.78 10.67 9.75
N LEU A 215 13.05 10.03 8.85
CA LEU A 215 12.86 8.59 8.74
C LEU A 215 13.20 8.19 7.29
N GLN A 216 14.05 7.18 7.10
CA GLN A 216 14.59 6.82 5.80
C GLN A 216 14.69 5.31 5.64
N VAL A 217 14.39 4.81 4.43
CA VAL A 217 14.72 3.47 3.99
C VAL A 217 15.63 3.58 2.78
N GLU A 218 16.75 2.89 2.82
CA GLU A 218 17.73 2.79 1.73
C GLU A 218 17.87 1.34 1.32
N ASP A 219 17.84 1.08 0.03
CA ASP A 219 18.12 -0.22 -0.58
C ASP A 219 19.24 -0.09 -1.63
N ASP A 220 19.88 -1.19 -1.95
CA ASP A 220 20.90 -1.29 -3.00
C ASP A 220 20.38 -1.97 -4.29
N GLY A 221 19.07 -1.94 -4.48
CA GLY A 221 18.38 -2.46 -5.66
C GLY A 221 18.66 -1.66 -6.94
N PRO A 222 17.83 -1.80 -7.98
CA PRO A 222 17.99 -1.10 -9.25
C PRO A 222 17.76 0.41 -9.17
N GLY A 223 17.11 0.88 -8.08
CA GLY A 223 16.75 2.28 -7.92
C GLY A 223 15.60 2.72 -8.83
N VAL A 224 15.43 4.04 -8.91
CA VAL A 224 14.43 4.70 -9.76
C VAL A 224 15.14 5.71 -10.65
N PRO A 225 14.99 5.63 -11.99
CA PRO A 225 15.56 6.62 -12.91
C PRO A 225 15.11 8.05 -12.57
N ASP A 226 15.99 9.03 -12.70
CA ASP A 226 15.72 10.43 -12.34
C ASP A 226 14.47 10.98 -13.06
N ALA A 227 14.28 10.64 -14.33
CA ALA A 227 13.11 11.02 -15.12
C ALA A 227 11.77 10.49 -14.56
N GLU A 228 11.81 9.40 -13.78
CA GLU A 228 10.63 8.75 -13.22
C GLU A 228 10.35 9.14 -11.76
N ARG A 229 11.32 9.74 -11.06
CA ARG A 229 11.19 10.08 -9.64
C ARG A 229 10.00 10.99 -9.34
N GLY A 230 9.66 11.90 -10.23
CA GLY A 230 8.49 12.77 -10.08
C GLY A 230 7.15 12.06 -10.27
N ARG A 231 7.15 10.82 -10.76
CA ARG A 231 5.94 10.06 -11.09
C ARG A 231 5.70 8.87 -10.17
N VAL A 232 6.74 8.32 -9.53
CA VAL A 232 6.61 7.10 -8.72
C VAL A 232 5.78 7.27 -7.44
N THR A 233 5.49 8.49 -7.03
CA THR A 233 4.54 8.82 -5.97
C THR A 233 3.10 8.97 -6.47
N GLN A 234 2.86 8.87 -7.78
CA GLN A 234 1.51 8.86 -8.33
C GLN A 234 0.86 7.50 -8.07
N ARG A 235 -0.42 7.51 -7.76
CA ARG A 235 -1.22 6.31 -7.51
C ARG A 235 -1.21 5.38 -8.72
N PHE A 236 -0.99 4.09 -8.49
CA PHE A 236 -0.96 3.03 -9.51
C PHE A 236 0.18 3.15 -10.54
N TYR A 237 1.07 4.13 -10.37
CA TYR A 237 2.21 4.26 -11.26
C TYR A 237 3.30 3.24 -10.96
N ARG A 238 3.84 2.67 -12.03
CA ARG A 238 5.00 1.75 -11.98
C ARG A 238 5.98 2.14 -13.06
N VAL A 239 7.26 2.11 -12.74
CA VAL A 239 8.32 2.36 -13.73
C VAL A 239 8.23 1.30 -14.83
N PRO A 240 8.17 1.68 -16.12
CA PRO A 240 8.13 0.74 -17.22
C PRO A 240 9.31 -0.24 -17.18
N GLY A 241 9.05 -1.52 -17.47
CA GLY A 241 10.07 -2.56 -17.42
C GLY A 241 10.39 -3.11 -16.02
N THR A 242 9.74 -2.61 -14.96
CA THR A 242 9.92 -3.18 -13.61
C THR A 242 9.35 -4.60 -13.53
N VAL A 243 10.23 -5.56 -13.24
CA VAL A 243 9.87 -6.97 -13.04
C VAL A 243 9.26 -7.13 -11.64
N GLY A 244 8.27 -8.01 -11.53
CA GLY A 244 7.59 -8.33 -10.27
C GLY A 244 6.20 -7.72 -10.15
N GLU A 245 5.48 -8.14 -9.13
CA GLU A 245 4.10 -7.73 -8.88
C GLU A 245 4.03 -6.55 -7.92
N GLY A 246 3.17 -5.59 -8.20
CA GLY A 246 2.94 -4.44 -7.35
C GLY A 246 1.75 -3.61 -7.78
N THR A 247 1.09 -3.03 -6.79
CA THR A 247 -0.09 -2.21 -6.97
C THR A 247 0.22 -0.79 -7.45
N GLY A 248 1.48 -0.32 -7.30
CA GLY A 248 1.84 1.09 -7.53
C GLY A 248 1.25 2.05 -6.49
N LEU A 249 0.85 1.54 -5.32
CA LEU A 249 0.25 2.35 -4.25
C LEU A 249 1.21 2.66 -3.09
N GLY A 250 2.24 1.85 -2.85
CA GLY A 250 3.08 1.97 -1.66
C GLY A 250 3.71 3.34 -1.47
N LEU A 251 4.39 3.89 -2.50
CA LEU A 251 4.99 5.23 -2.43
C LEU A 251 3.94 6.34 -2.41
N ALA A 252 2.80 6.16 -3.09
CA ALA A 252 1.70 7.12 -3.05
C ALA A 252 1.09 7.22 -1.64
N ILE A 253 0.94 6.08 -0.95
CA ILE A 253 0.47 6.04 0.45
C ILE A 253 1.50 6.71 1.37
N ALA A 254 2.77 6.39 1.21
CA ALA A 254 3.84 7.00 2.00
C ALA A 254 3.88 8.52 1.82
N ASP A 255 3.73 9.03 0.60
CA ASP A 255 3.67 10.45 0.30
C ASP A 255 2.44 11.13 0.93
N GLU A 256 1.26 10.51 0.85
CA GLU A 256 0.04 11.03 1.48
C GLU A 256 0.16 11.08 3.00
N ILE A 257 0.69 10.01 3.61
CA ILE A 257 0.92 9.99 5.07
C ILE A 257 1.97 11.03 5.47
N ALA A 258 3.02 11.22 4.69
CA ALA A 258 4.00 12.27 4.93
C ALA A 258 3.34 13.65 4.93
N ARG A 259 2.46 13.94 3.96
CA ARG A 259 1.71 15.21 3.89
C ARG A 259 0.80 15.43 5.11
N VAL A 260 0.13 14.38 5.58
CA VAL A 260 -0.68 14.43 6.81
C VAL A 260 0.14 14.89 8.01
N HIS A 261 1.40 14.48 8.06
CA HIS A 261 2.35 14.87 9.12
C HIS A 261 3.13 16.15 8.80
N HIS A 262 2.72 16.92 7.78
CA HIS A 262 3.43 18.09 7.28
C HIS A 262 4.91 17.82 6.94
N ALA A 263 5.24 16.56 6.68
CA ALA A 263 6.56 16.10 6.32
C ALA A 263 6.74 16.05 4.80
N ALA A 264 7.99 16.13 4.34
CA ALA A 264 8.34 16.03 2.93
C ALA A 264 8.93 14.66 2.63
N LEU A 265 8.35 13.93 1.69
CA LEU A 265 8.93 12.71 1.14
C LEU A 265 9.88 13.07 0.00
N THR A 266 11.08 12.55 0.05
CA THR A 266 12.13 12.76 -0.95
C THR A 266 12.71 11.45 -1.43
N LEU A 267 13.09 11.41 -2.70
CA LEU A 267 13.69 10.25 -3.36
C LEU A 267 15.12 10.58 -3.76
N GLY A 268 16.05 9.68 -3.53
CA GLY A 268 17.45 9.82 -3.85
C GLY A 268 18.07 8.51 -4.32
N THR A 269 19.30 8.59 -4.81
CA THR A 269 20.12 7.42 -5.10
C THR A 269 20.81 6.94 -3.82
N GLY A 270 20.95 5.64 -3.64
CA GLY A 270 21.65 5.04 -2.49
C GLY A 270 23.10 5.51 -2.36
N SER A 271 23.67 5.34 -1.17
CA SER A 271 25.00 5.79 -0.79
C SER A 271 26.14 5.26 -1.67
N GLN A 272 25.94 4.11 -2.30
CA GLN A 272 26.91 3.50 -3.22
C GLN A 272 26.68 3.87 -4.69
N GLY A 273 25.88 4.92 -4.99
CA GLY A 273 25.55 5.33 -6.36
C GLY A 273 24.55 4.40 -7.06
N ARG A 274 23.96 3.45 -6.34
CA ARG A 274 22.92 2.52 -6.80
C ARG A 274 21.81 2.40 -5.76
N GLY A 275 20.67 1.80 -6.14
CA GLY A 275 19.53 1.64 -5.25
C GLY A 275 18.69 2.89 -5.08
N LEU A 276 17.77 2.84 -4.16
CA LEU A 276 16.83 3.91 -3.84
C LEU A 276 16.94 4.31 -2.37
N VAL A 277 16.97 5.60 -2.14
CA VAL A 277 16.74 6.20 -0.82
C VAL A 277 15.38 6.88 -0.84
N VAL A 278 14.51 6.47 0.07
CA VAL A 278 13.27 7.19 0.35
C VAL A 278 13.36 7.78 1.74
N ALA A 279 13.34 9.10 1.84
CA ALA A 279 13.43 9.79 3.12
C ALA A 279 12.21 10.69 3.35
N VAL A 280 11.67 10.63 4.56
CA VAL A 280 10.62 11.49 5.07
C VAL A 280 11.24 12.44 6.08
N VAL A 281 11.16 13.73 5.82
CA VAL A 281 11.74 14.79 6.66
C VAL A 281 10.60 15.54 7.32
N PHE A 282 10.55 15.49 8.64
CA PHE A 282 9.53 16.14 9.43
C PHE A 282 9.84 17.64 9.63
N PRO A 283 8.81 18.48 9.82
CA PRO A 283 9.01 19.86 10.18
C PRO A 283 9.76 19.97 11.53
N PRO A 284 10.47 21.06 11.79
CA PRO A 284 11.00 21.29 13.12
C PRO A 284 9.85 21.33 14.13
N GLU A 285 10.06 20.72 15.30
CA GLU A 285 9.11 20.92 16.40
C GLU A 285 9.13 22.40 16.82
N PRO A 286 7.94 23.02 17.08
CA PRO A 286 7.83 24.41 17.48
C PRO A 286 8.52 24.70 18.81
#